data_d674e519b268318e6ef6d1e4db3ed7f0
#
_entry.id   d674e519b268318e6ef6d1e4db3ed7f0
#
_cell.length_a   1.000
_cell.length_b   1.000
_cell.length_c   1.000
_cell.angle_alpha   90.00
_cell.angle_beta   90.00
_cell.angle_gamma   90.00
#
_symmetry.space_group_name_H-M   'P 1'
#
loop_
_entity.id
_entity.type
_entity.pdbx_description
1 polymer ?
#
loop_
_entity_poly.entity_id
_entity_poly.type
_entity_poly.pdbx_seq_one_letter_code
_entity_poly.pdbx_strand_id
1 'polypeptide(L)'
;QTCALPIFGNNVDEITVEIYNKDFTPSEGVRLLTDTLFAHSYDFIFSINFYPFISEVCNIFHLRYICWTVDSPIAELYSSAICNPWNRIFLFDRAQYNTFHPYNPDCIFYLPLASNPSRWFSVIQAATSSDISRFTGDISFVGSLYTEKCSLYELSCLPDYLHGYLDSIMLAQSKVYGYNFLEELLSDTLVDALR
;
A
#
# COMPACT_ATOMS: atom_id res chain seq x y z
N GLN A 1 7.14 13.13 -1.85
CA GLN A 1 6.42 12.73 -0.61
C GLN A 1 7.36 12.60 0.60
N THR A 2 8.66 12.49 0.41
CA THR A 2 9.69 12.41 1.47
C THR A 2 10.09 13.77 2.04
N CYS A 3 9.53 14.87 1.58
CA CYS A 3 9.91 16.24 1.98
C CYS A 3 9.60 16.61 3.44
N ALA A 4 8.80 15.82 4.15
CA ALA A 4 8.41 16.16 5.52
C ALA A 4 9.55 15.97 6.53
N LEU A 5 10.36 14.94 6.40
CA LEU A 5 11.45 14.64 7.34
C LEU A 5 12.55 15.73 7.36
N PRO A 6 13.05 16.22 6.21
CA PRO A 6 14.01 17.33 6.19
C PRO A 6 13.43 18.64 6.74
N ILE A 7 12.14 18.93 6.55
CA ILE A 7 11.47 20.13 7.05
C ILE A 7 11.55 20.23 8.58
N PHE A 8 11.58 19.10 9.28
CA PHE A 8 11.72 19.06 10.74
C PHE A 8 13.18 19.00 11.22
N GLY A 9 14.14 19.29 10.34
CA GLY A 9 15.56 19.39 10.70
C GLY A 9 16.28 18.03 10.81
N ASN A 10 15.68 16.95 10.28
CA ASN A 10 16.34 15.66 10.19
C ASN A 10 17.32 15.62 9.02
N ASN A 11 18.44 14.91 9.19
CA ASN A 11 19.29 14.52 8.07
C ASN A 11 18.66 13.29 7.39
N VAL A 12 18.43 13.36 6.10
CA VAL A 12 17.75 12.32 5.34
C VAL A 12 18.56 11.95 4.12
N ASP A 13 18.87 10.67 4.00
CA ASP A 13 19.39 10.07 2.77
C ASP A 13 18.23 9.38 2.06
N GLU A 14 18.03 9.68 0.79
CA GLU A 14 16.97 9.11 -0.02
C GLU A 14 17.49 7.95 -0.86
N ILE A 15 16.87 6.79 -0.69
CA ILE A 15 17.13 5.62 -1.52
C ILE A 15 15.92 5.44 -2.44
N THR A 16 16.15 5.61 -3.74
CA THR A 16 15.12 5.33 -4.75
C THR A 16 15.20 3.87 -5.18
N VAL A 17 14.10 3.16 -5.00
CA VAL A 17 13.93 1.77 -5.43
C VAL A 17 12.79 1.72 -6.43
N GLU A 18 13.08 1.33 -7.66
CA GLU A 18 12.08 1.23 -8.75
C GLU A 18 11.29 -0.08 -8.64
N ILE A 19 10.48 -0.23 -7.60
CA ILE A 19 9.74 -1.45 -7.26
C ILE A 19 8.77 -1.89 -8.38
N TYR A 20 8.30 -0.94 -9.17
CA TYR A 20 7.40 -1.19 -10.30
C TYR A 20 8.13 -1.52 -11.60
N ASN A 21 9.46 -1.50 -11.59
CA ASN A 21 10.24 -1.95 -12.74
C ASN A 21 10.17 -3.50 -12.80
N LYS A 22 9.82 -4.04 -13.96
CA LYS A 22 9.74 -5.51 -14.18
C LYS A 22 11.07 -6.24 -13.93
N ASP A 23 12.18 -5.52 -14.05
CA ASP A 23 13.52 -6.05 -13.82
C ASP A 23 13.97 -5.94 -12.35
N PHE A 24 13.20 -5.26 -11.50
CA PHE A 24 13.54 -5.13 -10.07
C PHE A 24 13.37 -6.45 -9.34
N THR A 25 14.41 -6.82 -8.61
CA THR A 25 14.38 -7.99 -7.73
C THR A 25 14.49 -7.54 -6.26
N PRO A 26 13.78 -8.20 -5.32
CA PRO A 26 13.95 -7.94 -3.89
C PRO A 26 15.41 -8.03 -3.43
N SER A 27 16.21 -8.87 -4.06
CA SER A 27 17.64 -9.04 -3.76
C SER A 27 18.46 -7.79 -4.06
N GLU A 28 18.11 -7.03 -5.10
CA GLU A 28 18.77 -5.74 -5.41
C GLU A 28 18.42 -4.69 -4.36
N GLY A 29 17.17 -4.63 -3.94
CA GLY A 29 16.74 -3.75 -2.85
C GLY A 29 17.46 -4.06 -1.54
N VAL A 30 17.57 -5.34 -1.19
CA VAL A 30 18.33 -5.80 -0.01
C VAL A 30 19.79 -5.38 -0.10
N ARG A 31 20.44 -5.59 -1.24
CA ARG A 31 21.85 -5.22 -1.44
C ARG A 31 22.05 -3.71 -1.27
N LEU A 32 21.26 -2.90 -1.99
CA LEU A 32 21.37 -1.44 -1.94
C LEU A 32 21.17 -0.92 -0.51
N LEU A 33 20.17 -1.41 0.18
CA LEU A 33 19.88 -1.02 1.56
C LEU A 33 21.02 -1.44 2.50
N THR A 34 21.51 -2.67 2.37
CA THR A 34 22.60 -3.21 3.19
C THR A 34 23.90 -2.44 2.98
N ASP A 35 24.27 -2.14 1.74
CA ASP A 35 25.46 -1.34 1.41
C ASP A 35 25.39 0.05 2.04
N THR A 36 24.21 0.67 2.01
CA THR A 36 23.96 1.98 2.62
C THR A 36 24.09 1.92 4.16
N LEU A 37 23.55 0.89 4.80
CA LEU A 37 23.60 0.71 6.25
C LEU A 37 25.01 0.37 6.76
N PHE A 38 25.85 -0.24 5.94
CA PHE A 38 27.27 -0.45 6.28
C PHE A 38 28.10 0.83 6.14
N ALA A 39 27.71 1.72 5.24
CA ALA A 39 28.43 2.98 5.00
C ALA A 39 28.11 4.06 6.05
N HIS A 40 26.88 4.07 6.59
CA HIS A 40 26.39 5.11 7.49
C HIS A 40 25.50 4.54 8.58
N SER A 41 25.44 5.24 9.71
CA SER A 41 24.54 4.92 10.83
C SER A 41 23.25 5.74 10.73
N TYR A 42 22.10 5.09 10.95
CA TYR A 42 20.77 5.70 10.91
C TYR A 42 19.99 5.39 12.18
N ASP A 43 19.12 6.30 12.60
CA ASP A 43 18.23 6.11 13.73
C ASP A 43 17.03 5.25 13.38
N PHE A 44 16.54 5.35 12.12
CA PHE A 44 15.46 4.57 11.57
C PHE A 44 15.42 4.63 10.04
N ILE A 45 14.69 3.71 9.44
CA ILE A 45 14.31 3.74 8.02
C ILE A 45 12.82 4.08 7.93
N PHE A 46 12.46 4.92 6.97
CA PHE A 46 11.08 5.30 6.68
C PHE A 46 10.70 4.95 5.26
N SER A 47 9.51 4.39 5.06
CA SER A 47 8.92 4.22 3.72
C SER A 47 7.45 4.60 3.69
N ILE A 48 6.97 4.95 2.49
CA ILE A 48 5.55 4.93 2.16
C ILE A 48 5.22 3.51 1.71
N ASN A 49 4.18 2.92 2.29
CA ASN A 49 3.80 1.52 2.21
C ASN A 49 4.83 0.55 2.85
N PHE A 50 4.37 -0.67 3.11
CA PHE A 50 5.17 -1.71 3.74
C PHE A 50 5.94 -2.53 2.70
N TYR A 51 7.22 -2.76 2.95
CA TYR A 51 8.07 -3.60 2.11
C TYR A 51 8.74 -4.68 2.97
N PRO A 52 8.41 -5.96 2.73
CA PRO A 52 8.95 -7.07 3.50
C PRO A 52 10.48 -7.10 3.53
N PHE A 53 11.16 -6.87 2.40
CA PHE A 53 12.62 -6.89 2.33
C PHE A 53 13.27 -5.81 3.22
N ILE A 54 12.65 -4.62 3.34
CA ILE A 54 13.14 -3.57 4.25
C ILE A 54 12.98 -4.03 5.69
N SER A 55 11.81 -4.59 6.03
CA SER A 55 11.55 -5.12 7.37
C SER A 55 12.55 -6.20 7.77
N GLU A 56 12.88 -7.14 6.87
CA GLU A 56 13.85 -8.20 7.13
C GLU A 56 15.26 -7.64 7.34
N VAL A 57 15.72 -6.72 6.49
CA VAL A 57 17.02 -6.06 6.68
C VAL A 57 17.06 -5.32 8.01
N CYS A 58 16.04 -4.53 8.31
CA CYS A 58 15.95 -3.79 9.56
C CYS A 58 15.94 -4.72 10.79
N ASN A 59 15.32 -5.88 10.68
CA ASN A 59 15.32 -6.88 11.74
C ASN A 59 16.72 -7.45 12.00
N ILE A 60 17.51 -7.70 10.94
CA ILE A 60 18.90 -8.16 11.05
C ILE A 60 19.80 -7.09 11.69
N PHE A 61 19.64 -5.83 11.29
CA PHE A 61 20.44 -4.71 11.80
C PHE A 61 19.95 -4.17 13.14
N HIS A 62 18.85 -4.68 13.69
CA HIS A 62 18.17 -4.16 14.87
C HIS A 62 17.84 -2.66 14.73
N LEU A 63 17.49 -2.24 13.54
CA LEU A 63 17.16 -0.87 13.18
C LEU A 63 15.65 -0.69 13.07
N ARG A 64 15.13 0.41 13.59
CA ARG A 64 13.69 0.68 13.51
C ARG A 64 13.26 0.94 12.08
N TYR A 65 12.25 0.20 11.63
CA TYR A 65 11.57 0.41 10.35
C TYR A 65 10.20 1.03 10.58
N ILE A 66 10.01 2.25 10.09
CA ILE A 66 8.77 3.00 10.17
C ILE A 66 8.14 3.02 8.78
N CYS A 67 6.92 2.55 8.64
CA CYS A 67 6.20 2.68 7.38
C CYS A 67 4.80 3.27 7.62
N TRP A 68 4.38 4.11 6.70
CA TRP A 68 3.03 4.66 6.66
C TRP A 68 2.35 4.25 5.37
N THR A 69 1.27 3.47 5.49
CA THR A 69 0.53 3.01 4.33
C THR A 69 -0.41 4.09 3.81
N VAL A 70 -0.48 4.21 2.50
CA VAL A 70 -1.36 5.15 1.80
C VAL A 70 -2.22 4.47 0.75
N ASP A 71 -1.97 3.18 0.50
CA ASP A 71 -2.74 2.32 -0.40
C ASP A 71 -3.54 1.27 0.40
N SER A 72 -4.64 0.81 -0.16
CA SER A 72 -5.47 -0.27 0.40
C SER A 72 -6.20 -0.98 -0.76
N PRO A 73 -6.12 -2.32 -0.83
CA PRO A 73 -5.32 -3.22 0.00
C PRO A 73 -3.82 -3.21 -0.36
N ILE A 74 -2.97 -3.68 0.57
CA ILE A 74 -1.54 -3.89 0.37
C ILE A 74 -1.24 -5.38 0.56
N ALA A 75 -0.84 -6.07 -0.51
CA ALA A 75 -0.55 -7.49 -0.49
C ALA A 75 0.67 -7.85 0.37
N GLU A 76 1.65 -6.96 0.45
CA GLU A 76 2.89 -7.12 1.21
C GLU A 76 2.67 -7.27 2.72
N LEU A 77 1.52 -6.82 3.25
CA LEU A 77 1.16 -7.00 4.66
C LEU A 77 0.88 -8.47 5.03
N TYR A 78 0.61 -9.33 4.05
CA TYR A 78 0.45 -10.78 4.30
C TYR A 78 1.78 -11.53 4.48
N SER A 79 2.92 -10.85 4.34
CA SER A 79 4.22 -11.41 4.60
C SER A 79 4.44 -11.67 6.10
N SER A 80 5.17 -12.74 6.43
CA SER A 80 5.63 -13.03 7.80
C SER A 80 6.49 -11.92 8.40
N ALA A 81 7.13 -11.09 7.55
CA ALA A 81 7.91 -9.93 7.98
C ALA A 81 7.10 -8.89 8.79
N ILE A 82 5.77 -8.91 8.70
CA ILE A 82 4.91 -8.05 9.51
C ILE A 82 5.11 -8.27 11.02
N CYS A 83 5.54 -9.49 11.42
CA CYS A 83 5.77 -9.88 12.81
C CYS A 83 7.10 -9.38 13.39
N ASN A 84 7.97 -8.77 12.58
CA ASN A 84 9.28 -8.33 13.05
C ASN A 84 9.16 -7.24 14.13
N PRO A 85 9.88 -7.35 15.27
CA PRO A 85 9.74 -6.46 16.42
C PRO A 85 10.28 -5.05 16.18
N TRP A 86 11.08 -4.86 15.15
CA TRP A 86 11.64 -3.56 14.76
C TRP A 86 10.72 -2.74 13.87
N ASN A 87 9.59 -3.29 13.45
CA ASN A 87 8.58 -2.58 12.69
C ASN A 87 7.86 -1.51 13.53
N ARG A 88 7.40 -0.46 12.84
CA ARG A 88 6.39 0.51 13.29
C ARG A 88 5.52 0.82 12.08
N ILE A 89 4.43 0.08 11.96
CA ILE A 89 3.55 0.06 10.78
C ILE A 89 2.31 0.88 11.08
N PHE A 90 2.11 1.97 10.35
CA PHE A 90 0.96 2.84 10.48
C PHE A 90 -0.01 2.59 9.33
N LEU A 91 -1.18 2.02 9.66
CA LEU A 91 -2.24 1.69 8.72
C LEU A 91 -3.33 2.76 8.76
N PHE A 92 -3.68 3.32 7.60
CA PHE A 92 -4.73 4.32 7.53
C PHE A 92 -6.12 3.70 7.41
N ASP A 93 -6.21 2.53 6.80
CA ASP A 93 -7.45 1.80 6.62
C ASP A 93 -7.80 1.00 7.87
N ARG A 94 -9.00 1.25 8.41
CA ARG A 94 -9.48 0.59 9.63
C ARG A 94 -9.67 -0.92 9.43
N ALA A 95 -10.09 -1.36 8.24
CA ALA A 95 -10.28 -2.77 7.96
C ALA A 95 -8.93 -3.49 7.96
N GLN A 96 -7.92 -2.97 7.25
CA GLN A 96 -6.56 -3.51 7.29
C GLN A 96 -5.98 -3.50 8.72
N TYR A 97 -6.17 -2.41 9.46
CA TYR A 97 -5.72 -2.37 10.85
C TYR A 97 -6.34 -3.49 11.70
N ASN A 98 -7.65 -3.69 11.60
CA ASN A 98 -8.31 -4.76 12.35
C ASN A 98 -7.84 -6.16 11.97
N THR A 99 -7.50 -6.36 10.69
CA THR A 99 -6.97 -7.62 10.17
C THR A 99 -5.54 -7.89 10.65
N PHE A 100 -4.65 -6.90 10.56
CA PHE A 100 -3.21 -7.13 10.75
C PHE A 100 -2.70 -6.82 12.16
N HIS A 101 -3.34 -5.92 12.90
CA HIS A 101 -2.92 -5.59 14.28
C HIS A 101 -2.75 -6.81 15.20
N PRO A 102 -3.61 -7.85 15.17
CA PRO A 102 -3.44 -9.02 16.03
C PRO A 102 -2.14 -9.80 15.81
N TYR A 103 -1.50 -9.68 14.64
CA TYR A 103 -0.23 -10.36 14.33
C TYR A 103 0.98 -9.71 14.99
N ASN A 104 0.93 -8.39 15.24
CA ASN A 104 2.00 -7.66 15.91
C ASN A 104 1.46 -6.41 16.62
N PRO A 105 0.77 -6.59 17.76
CA PRO A 105 0.03 -5.51 18.43
C PRO A 105 0.89 -4.33 18.89
N ASP A 106 2.17 -4.59 19.23
CA ASP A 106 3.10 -3.58 19.71
C ASP A 106 3.75 -2.76 18.58
N CYS A 107 3.56 -3.18 17.33
CA CYS A 107 4.23 -2.59 16.18
C CYS A 107 3.28 -2.10 15.08
N ILE A 108 1.99 -2.40 15.16
CA ILE A 108 0.99 -2.01 14.17
C ILE A 108 0.02 -1.02 14.79
N PHE A 109 -0.11 0.15 14.17
CA PHE A 109 -0.88 1.28 14.68
C PHE A 109 -1.89 1.76 13.65
N TYR A 110 -3.02 2.27 14.12
CA TYR A 110 -3.99 2.95 13.29
C TYR A 110 -3.64 4.44 13.20
N LEU A 111 -3.41 4.93 11.98
CA LEU A 111 -3.16 6.35 11.70
C LEU A 111 -3.87 6.75 10.41
N PRO A 112 -5.05 7.39 10.49
CA PRO A 112 -5.79 7.80 9.30
C PRO A 112 -5.00 8.84 8.48
N LEU A 113 -5.31 8.88 7.19
CA LEU A 113 -4.77 9.91 6.30
C LEU A 113 -5.26 11.28 6.75
N ALA A 114 -4.38 12.26 6.64
CA ALA A 114 -4.65 13.65 6.99
C ALA A 114 -4.75 14.53 5.75
N SER A 115 -5.48 15.62 5.89
CA SER A 115 -5.57 16.69 4.89
C SER A 115 -4.76 17.89 5.36
N ASN A 116 -4.21 18.66 4.43
CA ASN A 116 -3.60 19.96 4.70
C ASN A 116 -4.59 21.09 4.38
N PRO A 117 -5.32 21.61 5.39
CA PRO A 117 -6.32 22.64 5.16
C PRO A 117 -5.74 23.91 4.53
N SER A 118 -4.55 24.35 4.97
CA SER A 118 -3.91 25.56 4.47
C SER A 118 -3.62 25.48 2.97
N ARG A 119 -3.20 24.32 2.48
CA ARG A 119 -3.01 24.08 1.05
C ARG A 119 -4.32 24.23 0.29
N TRP A 120 -5.39 23.61 0.79
CA TRP A 120 -6.69 23.65 0.13
C TRP A 120 -7.28 25.05 0.12
N PHE A 121 -7.18 25.81 1.22
CA PHE A 121 -7.58 27.20 1.26
C PHE A 121 -6.84 28.05 0.24
N SER A 122 -5.53 27.87 0.10
CA SER A 122 -4.73 28.57 -0.90
C SER A 122 -5.18 28.26 -2.34
N VAL A 123 -5.47 27.00 -2.63
CA VAL A 123 -5.98 26.57 -3.94
C VAL A 123 -7.34 27.19 -4.23
N ILE A 124 -8.26 27.20 -3.25
CA ILE A 124 -9.59 27.78 -3.40
C ILE A 124 -9.50 29.31 -3.61
N GLN A 125 -8.63 29.98 -2.87
CA GLN A 125 -8.43 31.45 -3.04
C GLN A 125 -7.79 31.80 -4.37
N ALA A 126 -6.97 30.95 -4.93
CA ALA A 126 -6.34 31.16 -6.23
C ALA A 126 -7.23 30.74 -7.42
N ALA A 127 -8.34 30.06 -7.17
CA ALA A 127 -9.23 29.56 -8.21
C ALA A 127 -9.95 30.73 -8.94
N THR A 128 -9.90 30.67 -10.26
CA THR A 128 -10.61 31.63 -11.11
C THR A 128 -12.09 31.28 -11.25
N SER A 129 -12.91 32.24 -11.73
CA SER A 129 -14.33 31.97 -12.02
C SER A 129 -14.49 30.84 -13.06
N SER A 130 -13.53 30.72 -13.99
CA SER A 130 -13.49 29.62 -14.97
C SER A 130 -13.25 28.26 -14.30
N ASP A 131 -12.31 28.22 -13.36
CA ASP A 131 -12.01 26.97 -12.61
C ASP A 131 -13.21 26.54 -11.77
N ILE A 132 -13.85 27.50 -11.09
CA ILE A 132 -15.05 27.23 -10.29
C ILE A 132 -16.15 26.67 -11.19
N SER A 133 -16.45 27.34 -12.32
CA SER A 133 -17.49 26.88 -13.25
C SER A 133 -17.20 25.49 -13.83
N ARG A 134 -15.92 25.19 -14.11
CA ARG A 134 -15.50 23.90 -14.69
C ARG A 134 -15.61 22.75 -13.72
N PHE A 135 -15.29 22.96 -12.43
CA PHE A 135 -15.17 21.91 -11.43
C PHE A 135 -16.32 21.88 -10.42
N THR A 136 -17.29 22.77 -10.53
CA THR A 136 -18.50 22.74 -9.68
C THR A 136 -19.47 21.67 -10.19
N GLY A 137 -19.97 20.86 -9.28
CA GLY A 137 -20.99 19.84 -9.52
C GLY A 137 -21.71 19.51 -8.23
N ASP A 138 -22.97 19.05 -8.33
CA ASP A 138 -23.74 18.61 -7.16
C ASP A 138 -23.15 17.36 -6.51
N ILE A 139 -22.62 16.45 -7.35
CA ILE A 139 -21.93 15.23 -6.92
C ILE A 139 -20.71 15.07 -7.82
N SER A 140 -19.55 14.80 -7.22
CA SER A 140 -18.31 14.56 -7.95
C SER A 140 -17.64 13.28 -7.46
N PHE A 141 -17.01 12.58 -8.40
CA PHE A 141 -16.13 11.43 -8.13
C PHE A 141 -14.75 11.74 -8.72
N VAL A 142 -13.73 11.58 -7.89
CA VAL A 142 -12.32 11.69 -8.29
C VAL A 142 -11.61 10.39 -7.97
N GLY A 143 -11.25 9.63 -8.98
CA GLY A 143 -10.60 8.32 -8.81
C GLY A 143 -10.47 7.58 -10.13
N SER A 144 -9.86 6.38 -10.07
CA SER A 144 -9.81 5.44 -11.18
C SER A 144 -11.00 4.50 -11.11
N LEU A 145 -11.53 4.11 -12.26
CA LEU A 145 -12.53 3.03 -12.36
C LEU A 145 -11.88 1.63 -12.23
N TYR A 146 -10.56 1.58 -12.22
CA TYR A 146 -9.73 0.35 -12.13
C TYR A 146 -9.97 -0.67 -13.26
N THR A 147 -10.73 -0.33 -14.30
CA THR A 147 -10.98 -1.20 -15.45
C THR A 147 -9.70 -1.50 -16.24
N GLU A 148 -8.78 -0.56 -16.27
CA GLU A 148 -7.49 -0.67 -16.96
C GLU A 148 -6.44 -1.47 -16.16
N LYS A 149 -6.72 -1.74 -14.88
CA LYS A 149 -5.82 -2.44 -13.94
C LYS A 149 -6.30 -3.84 -13.59
N CYS A 150 -7.39 -4.30 -14.20
CA CYS A 150 -7.93 -5.63 -13.95
C CYS A 150 -7.17 -6.65 -14.79
N SER A 151 -6.05 -7.14 -14.27
CA SER A 151 -5.24 -8.17 -14.92
C SER A 151 -5.94 -9.53 -15.01
N LEU A 152 -7.03 -9.75 -14.30
CA LEU A 152 -7.77 -11.02 -14.32
C LEU A 152 -8.25 -11.38 -15.73
N TYR A 153 -8.71 -10.41 -16.50
CA TYR A 153 -9.16 -10.61 -17.88
C TYR A 153 -8.02 -10.85 -18.87
N GLU A 154 -6.80 -10.54 -18.50
CA GLU A 154 -5.58 -10.74 -19.30
C GLU A 154 -4.89 -12.07 -19.01
N LEU A 155 -5.33 -12.82 -17.98
CA LEU A 155 -4.77 -14.10 -17.59
C LEU A 155 -5.24 -15.20 -18.55
N SER A 156 -4.59 -15.31 -19.70
CA SER A 156 -4.85 -16.35 -20.71
C SER A 156 -4.53 -17.77 -20.24
N CYS A 157 -3.91 -17.93 -19.08
CA CYS A 157 -3.54 -19.23 -18.53
C CYS A 157 -4.64 -19.88 -17.67
N LEU A 158 -5.73 -19.15 -17.35
CA LEU A 158 -6.80 -19.71 -16.54
C LEU A 158 -7.73 -20.59 -17.38
N PRO A 159 -8.13 -21.77 -16.89
CA PRO A 159 -9.17 -22.58 -17.52
C PRO A 159 -10.50 -21.85 -17.63
N ASP A 160 -11.26 -22.11 -18.71
CA ASP A 160 -12.53 -21.43 -18.99
C ASP A 160 -13.53 -21.53 -17.83
N TYR A 161 -13.58 -22.67 -17.14
CA TYR A 161 -14.48 -22.85 -15.99
C TYR A 161 -14.12 -21.92 -14.83
N LEU A 162 -12.83 -21.64 -14.64
CA LEU A 162 -12.36 -20.76 -13.59
C LEU A 162 -12.64 -19.30 -13.90
N HIS A 163 -12.48 -18.91 -15.16
CA HIS A 163 -12.93 -17.59 -15.64
C HIS A 163 -14.43 -17.39 -15.37
N GLY A 164 -15.27 -18.34 -15.80
CA GLY A 164 -16.72 -18.24 -15.59
C GLY A 164 -17.12 -18.22 -14.11
N TYR A 165 -16.39 -18.93 -13.25
CA TYR A 165 -16.61 -18.93 -11.81
C TYR A 165 -16.27 -17.56 -11.20
N LEU A 166 -15.09 -17.00 -11.51
CA LEU A 166 -14.66 -15.71 -11.01
C LEU A 166 -15.55 -14.57 -11.51
N ASP A 167 -15.95 -14.59 -12.78
CA ASP A 167 -16.92 -13.63 -13.34
C ASP A 167 -18.25 -13.67 -12.58
N SER A 168 -18.72 -14.87 -12.26
CA SER A 168 -19.98 -15.05 -11.51
C SER A 168 -19.88 -14.50 -10.10
N ILE A 169 -18.76 -14.71 -9.42
CA ILE A 169 -18.51 -14.18 -8.08
C ILE A 169 -18.42 -12.64 -8.13
N MET A 170 -17.67 -12.08 -9.08
CA MET A 170 -17.54 -10.63 -9.23
C MET A 170 -18.91 -9.98 -9.52
N LEU A 171 -19.71 -10.59 -10.40
CA LEU A 171 -21.06 -10.12 -10.68
C LEU A 171 -21.97 -10.20 -9.44
N ALA A 172 -21.86 -11.26 -8.65
CA ALA A 172 -22.61 -11.38 -7.41
C ALA A 172 -22.15 -10.34 -6.37
N GLN A 173 -20.83 -10.18 -6.19
CA GLN A 173 -20.26 -9.20 -5.27
C GLN A 173 -20.66 -7.76 -5.65
N SER A 174 -20.75 -7.44 -6.94
CA SER A 174 -21.16 -6.10 -7.39
C SER A 174 -22.57 -5.71 -6.96
N LYS A 175 -23.40 -6.67 -6.56
CA LYS A 175 -24.78 -6.47 -6.06
C LYS A 175 -24.88 -6.46 -4.54
N VAL A 176 -23.79 -6.73 -3.84
CA VAL A 176 -23.74 -6.79 -2.37
C VAL A 176 -22.81 -5.69 -1.86
N TYR A 177 -23.39 -4.73 -1.15
CA TYR A 177 -22.65 -3.63 -0.54
C TYR A 177 -22.40 -3.89 0.95
N GLY A 178 -21.20 -3.51 1.41
CA GLY A 178 -20.85 -3.56 2.84
C GLY A 178 -20.44 -4.95 3.37
N TYR A 179 -20.40 -5.96 2.52
CA TYR A 179 -19.94 -7.30 2.87
C TYR A 179 -19.12 -7.91 1.73
N ASN A 180 -17.93 -8.41 2.04
CA ASN A 180 -17.06 -9.10 1.09
C ASN A 180 -17.13 -10.61 1.37
N PHE A 181 -17.67 -11.37 0.42
CA PHE A 181 -17.78 -12.82 0.53
C PHE A 181 -16.79 -13.59 -0.36
N LEU A 182 -15.87 -12.90 -1.01
CA LEU A 182 -14.89 -13.55 -1.92
C LEU A 182 -14.09 -14.62 -1.20
N GLU A 183 -13.62 -14.35 0.02
CA GLU A 183 -12.83 -15.30 0.81
C GLU A 183 -13.61 -16.58 1.15
N GLU A 184 -14.92 -16.47 1.35
CA GLU A 184 -15.79 -17.62 1.67
C GLU A 184 -16.06 -18.51 0.47
N LEU A 185 -16.00 -17.94 -0.75
CA LEU A 185 -16.26 -18.64 -1.99
C LEU A 185 -14.99 -19.19 -2.66
N LEU A 186 -13.84 -18.70 -2.30
CA LEU A 186 -12.56 -19.21 -2.80
C LEU A 186 -12.11 -20.40 -1.94
N SER A 187 -12.43 -21.62 -2.39
CA SER A 187 -11.93 -22.83 -1.75
C SER A 187 -10.40 -22.97 -1.93
N ASP A 188 -9.75 -23.70 -1.01
CA ASP A 188 -8.31 -23.97 -1.09
C ASP A 188 -7.89 -24.53 -2.45
N THR A 189 -8.72 -25.39 -3.05
CA THR A 189 -8.48 -25.94 -4.40
C THR A 189 -8.53 -24.89 -5.50
N LEU A 190 -9.35 -23.86 -5.35
CA LEU A 190 -9.41 -22.73 -6.29
C LEU A 190 -8.21 -21.80 -6.09
N VAL A 191 -7.83 -21.53 -4.86
CA VAL A 191 -6.65 -20.74 -4.54
C VAL A 191 -5.39 -21.41 -5.08
N ASP A 192 -5.27 -22.73 -4.94
CA ASP A 192 -4.13 -23.51 -5.50
C ASP A 192 -4.12 -23.53 -7.02
N ALA A 193 -5.29 -23.48 -7.68
CA ALA A 193 -5.38 -23.38 -9.14
C ALA A 193 -5.05 -21.98 -9.68
N LEU A 194 -5.07 -20.95 -8.83
CA LEU A 194 -4.72 -19.56 -9.16
C LEU A 194 -3.24 -19.22 -8.90
N ARG A 195 -2.51 -20.09 -8.22
CA ARG A 195 -1.06 -19.97 -7.95
C ARG A 195 -0.22 -20.54 -9.08
#